data_756272c8beab70f67f422d68c814c219
#
_entry.id   756272c8beab70f67f422d68c814c219
#
_cell.length_a   1.000
_cell.length_b   1.000
_cell.length_c   1.000
_cell.angle_alpha   90.00
_cell.angle_beta   90.00
_cell.angle_gamma   90.00
#
_symmetry.space_group_name_H-M   'P 1'
#
loop_
_entity.id
_entity.type
_entity.pdbx_description
1 polymer ?
#
loop_
_entity_poly.entity_id
_entity_poly.type
_entity_poly.pdbx_seq_one_letter_code
_entity_poly.pdbx_strand_id
1 'polypeptide(L)'
;MYNLSTFRRSSRLTLFSITVCLVIATMTGVSLYGSSPAQEQQVNKVNPANAALTVTTIKLTQVELTRTVTANGSIHAWQEVVISPEVGGYRVAEVYVDVGDQVSKGQELVHLSTALLEAELASRQATLKQREAELLNARAALKRAQALSARSLLTEADLDRLNSEELGAQARVESAQADLDTSRLRLQFASVTAPDDGVITSRSINVGQIVQAGSEMLRLLRNGRIEWRGEVPEARLSDLRPGLPVQITTADGASFTGTVRIVAPTIISTTRTGLVYVDINADGRIRPGMYARGEIEVSRSPSFTAPMESVINSDGYSYVFILRDDQTVERRRVETGIVQSNFIEITSGVQAGEVLVKGGAGFLKDGDIVAVAATD
;
A
#
# COMPACT_ATOMS: atom_id res chain seq x y z
N MET A 1 32.46 -37.19 25.77
CA MET A 1 32.05 -37.94 26.97
C MET A 1 30.59 -38.35 26.76
N TYR A 2 30.45 -39.62 26.42
CA TYR A 2 29.70 -40.68 27.07
C TYR A 2 28.18 -40.45 26.98
N ASN A 3 27.26 -41.36 26.58
CA ASN A 3 27.30 -42.76 26.09
C ASN A 3 25.85 -43.08 25.70
N LEU A 4 25.53 -43.57 24.56
CA LEU A 4 25.16 -44.95 24.17
C LEU A 4 24.51 -45.87 25.22
N SER A 5 23.28 -46.36 24.87
CA SER A 5 22.87 -47.77 24.95
C SER A 5 21.39 -47.91 24.58
N THR A 6 20.96 -48.43 23.41
CA THR A 6 20.87 -49.85 22.98
C THR A 6 20.24 -50.81 23.94
N PHE A 7 19.08 -51.41 23.53
CA PHE A 7 18.69 -52.81 23.72
C PHE A 7 17.30 -52.97 23.06
N ARG A 8 17.04 -53.65 22.03
CA ARG A 8 17.21 -54.98 21.43
C ARG A 8 16.31 -56.06 22.04
N ARG A 9 15.49 -56.67 21.13
CA ARG A 9 15.02 -58.07 20.99
C ARG A 9 13.97 -58.54 22.01
N SER A 10 13.00 -59.39 21.64
CA SER A 10 12.78 -60.51 20.68
C SER A 10 11.36 -61.00 20.80
N SER A 11 10.60 -61.32 19.73
CA SER A 11 10.40 -62.58 19.02
C SER A 11 9.76 -63.71 19.82
N ARG A 12 8.70 -64.30 19.28
CA ARG A 12 8.27 -65.72 19.07
C ARG A 12 6.76 -65.82 19.22
N LEU A 13 6.03 -66.14 18.15
CA LEU A 13 5.75 -67.47 17.57
C LEU A 13 5.08 -68.46 18.52
N THR A 14 3.89 -68.88 18.18
CA THR A 14 3.32 -70.23 18.06
C THR A 14 1.84 -70.08 17.79
N LEU A 15 1.31 -70.48 16.67
CA LEU A 15 0.99 -71.79 16.09
C LEU A 15 0.20 -72.71 16.97
N PHE A 16 -0.91 -73.13 16.53
CA PHE A 16 -1.59 -74.48 16.56
C PHE A 16 -3.10 -74.24 16.50
N SER A 17 -3.81 -74.59 15.52
CA SER A 17 -4.04 -75.86 14.78
C SER A 17 -5.42 -76.52 15.14
N ILE A 18 -6.26 -76.62 14.07
CA ILE A 18 -7.00 -77.79 13.63
C ILE A 18 -8.12 -78.35 14.53
N THR A 19 -9.32 -78.49 14.03
CA THR A 19 -10.03 -79.74 13.59
C THR A 19 -11.52 -79.42 13.40
N VAL A 20 -12.12 -79.48 12.22
CA VAL A 20 -12.79 -80.62 11.54
C VAL A 20 -13.86 -81.31 12.34
N CYS A 21 -15.12 -81.29 11.83
CA CYS A 21 -16.08 -82.38 11.68
C CYS A 21 -17.37 -81.86 11.05
N LEU A 22 -17.67 -82.16 9.94
CA LEU A 22 -18.37 -82.99 8.99
C LEU A 22 -19.41 -83.94 9.65
N VAL A 23 -20.67 -83.98 9.23
CA VAL A 23 -21.64 -85.07 9.05
C VAL A 23 -22.97 -84.43 8.55
N ILE A 24 -23.41 -84.53 7.32
CA ILE A 24 -24.17 -85.50 6.53
C ILE A 24 -25.52 -85.97 7.19
N ALA A 25 -26.59 -85.67 6.49
CA ALA A 25 -27.68 -86.60 6.12
C ALA A 25 -28.88 -85.79 5.61
N THR A 26 -29.16 -85.80 4.37
CA THR A 26 -29.99 -86.63 3.50
C THR A 26 -31.51 -86.65 3.85
N MET A 27 -32.24 -86.38 2.91
CA MET A 27 -33.27 -87.06 2.14
C MET A 27 -34.62 -86.33 2.04
N THR A 28 -34.95 -86.05 0.82
CA THR A 28 -36.15 -86.45 0.01
C THR A 28 -37.48 -85.73 0.24
N GLY A 29 -38.04 -85.38 -0.92
CA GLY A 29 -39.45 -85.16 -1.14
C GLY A 29 -39.75 -84.15 -2.27
N VAL A 30 -39.60 -84.52 -3.48
CA VAL A 30 -40.50 -84.64 -4.63
C VAL A 30 -41.70 -83.67 -4.76
N SER A 31 -41.65 -82.88 -5.87
CA SER A 31 -42.69 -82.64 -6.89
C SER A 31 -43.79 -81.68 -6.63
N LEU A 32 -43.98 -80.65 -7.42
CA LEU A 32 -44.91 -80.55 -8.57
C LEU A 32 -44.99 -79.08 -9.07
N TYR A 33 -44.82 -78.93 -10.34
CA TYR A 33 -45.32 -77.96 -11.28
C TYR A 33 -46.07 -76.71 -10.79
N GLY A 34 -45.62 -75.54 -11.21
CA GLY A 34 -46.34 -74.30 -11.24
C GLY A 34 -45.61 -73.26 -12.02
N SER A 35 -45.91 -73.07 -13.31
CA SER A 35 -45.51 -72.00 -14.18
C SER A 35 -46.03 -70.70 -13.60
N SER A 36 -45.14 -69.73 -13.42
CA SER A 36 -45.48 -68.32 -13.12
C SER A 36 -44.88 -67.40 -14.15
N PRO A 37 -45.61 -66.38 -14.56
CA PRO A 37 -45.21 -65.44 -15.61
C PRO A 37 -44.17 -64.42 -15.06
N ALA A 38 -43.36 -63.90 -15.99
CA ALA A 38 -42.44 -62.83 -15.79
C ALA A 38 -43.10 -61.60 -15.12
N GLN A 39 -42.62 -61.24 -13.93
CA GLN A 39 -42.93 -59.94 -13.36
C GLN A 39 -42.04 -58.91 -14.03
N GLU A 40 -42.67 -58.06 -14.81
CA GLU A 40 -42.14 -56.75 -15.19
C GLU A 40 -41.72 -56.03 -13.91
N GLN A 41 -40.44 -55.62 -13.82
CA GLN A 41 -39.99 -54.66 -12.83
C GLN A 41 -40.69 -53.32 -13.12
N GLN A 42 -41.76 -53.08 -12.39
CA GLN A 42 -42.29 -51.70 -12.29
C GLN A 42 -41.22 -50.83 -11.68
N VAL A 43 -40.67 -49.95 -12.52
CA VAL A 43 -39.94 -48.75 -12.04
C VAL A 43 -40.93 -48.02 -11.13
N ASN A 44 -40.68 -48.06 -9.87
CA ASN A 44 -41.46 -47.42 -8.82
C ASN A 44 -41.33 -45.89 -9.04
N LYS A 45 -42.27 -45.30 -9.79
CA LYS A 45 -42.43 -43.84 -9.82
C LYS A 45 -42.74 -43.42 -8.38
N VAL A 46 -41.76 -42.85 -7.70
CA VAL A 46 -41.94 -42.27 -6.38
C VAL A 46 -43.07 -41.24 -6.46
N ASN A 47 -44.14 -41.52 -5.76
CA ASN A 47 -45.33 -40.67 -5.72
C ASN A 47 -44.98 -39.40 -4.90
N PRO A 48 -45.10 -38.16 -5.45
CA PRO A 48 -44.76 -36.95 -4.72
C PRO A 48 -45.56 -36.73 -3.44
N ALA A 49 -46.62 -37.54 -3.21
CA ALA A 49 -47.41 -37.47 -1.97
C ALA A 49 -46.69 -37.99 -0.71
N ASN A 50 -45.51 -38.60 -0.82
CA ASN A 50 -44.73 -39.09 0.30
C ASN A 50 -43.51 -38.22 0.67
N ALA A 51 -43.42 -37.02 0.10
CA ALA A 51 -42.36 -36.06 0.44
C ALA A 51 -42.57 -35.59 1.89
N ALA A 52 -41.60 -35.88 2.75
CA ALA A 52 -41.69 -35.58 4.19
C ALA A 52 -41.53 -34.05 4.43
N LEU A 53 -40.88 -33.32 3.51
CA LEU A 53 -40.58 -31.88 3.68
C LEU A 53 -40.56 -31.18 2.33
N THR A 54 -41.09 -29.94 2.32
CA THR A 54 -40.98 -29.01 1.16
C THR A 54 -39.72 -28.15 1.35
N VAL A 55 -38.85 -28.11 0.34
CA VAL A 55 -37.57 -27.39 0.36
C VAL A 55 -37.49 -26.38 -0.77
N THR A 56 -36.75 -25.32 -0.57
CA THR A 56 -36.30 -24.44 -1.65
C THR A 56 -34.89 -24.82 -2.07
N THR A 57 -34.59 -24.68 -3.34
CA THR A 57 -33.29 -25.10 -3.91
C THR A 57 -32.60 -23.95 -4.62
N ILE A 58 -31.29 -24.05 -4.76
CA ILE A 58 -30.46 -23.13 -5.53
C ILE A 58 -29.48 -23.94 -6.37
N LYS A 59 -29.33 -23.57 -7.63
CA LYS A 59 -28.32 -24.15 -8.50
C LYS A 59 -26.96 -23.55 -8.20
N LEU A 60 -25.97 -24.38 -7.96
CA LEU A 60 -24.62 -23.96 -7.66
C LEU A 60 -23.93 -23.45 -8.92
N THR A 61 -23.52 -22.19 -8.89
CA THR A 61 -22.75 -21.54 -9.95
C THR A 61 -21.45 -20.98 -9.39
N GLN A 62 -20.42 -20.92 -10.22
CA GLN A 62 -19.21 -20.22 -9.85
C GLN A 62 -19.43 -18.72 -9.94
N VAL A 63 -19.00 -18.01 -8.92
CA VAL A 63 -19.01 -16.54 -8.85
C VAL A 63 -17.60 -16.05 -8.61
N GLU A 64 -17.24 -14.95 -9.23
CA GLU A 64 -15.97 -14.26 -8.96
C GLU A 64 -15.98 -13.76 -7.52
N LEU A 65 -15.17 -14.37 -6.66
CA LEU A 65 -15.05 -14.00 -5.26
C LEU A 65 -13.79 -13.15 -5.07
N THR A 66 -13.98 -11.94 -4.57
CA THR A 66 -12.89 -11.01 -4.27
C THR A 66 -12.46 -11.21 -2.82
N ARG A 67 -11.19 -11.53 -2.62
CA ARG A 67 -10.57 -11.60 -1.30
C ARG A 67 -9.93 -10.28 -0.96
N THR A 68 -10.31 -9.70 0.18
CA THR A 68 -9.81 -8.42 0.63
C THR A 68 -9.04 -8.54 1.95
N VAL A 69 -8.08 -7.65 2.12
CA VAL A 69 -7.42 -7.37 3.39
C VAL A 69 -7.89 -6.01 3.87
N THR A 70 -8.55 -5.99 5.00
CA THR A 70 -8.99 -4.74 5.62
C THR A 70 -7.85 -4.13 6.43
N ALA A 71 -7.67 -2.83 6.29
CA ALA A 71 -6.73 -2.05 7.07
C ALA A 71 -7.37 -0.72 7.50
N ASN A 72 -6.93 -0.22 8.64
CA ASN A 72 -7.30 1.11 9.11
C ASN A 72 -6.10 2.02 9.00
N GLY A 73 -6.33 3.31 8.76
CA GLY A 73 -5.23 4.24 8.59
C GLY A 73 -5.69 5.67 8.44
N SER A 74 -4.74 6.55 8.20
CA SER A 74 -4.99 7.97 8.01
C SER A 74 -4.46 8.45 6.67
N ILE A 75 -5.05 9.52 6.19
CA ILE A 75 -4.64 10.19 4.97
C ILE A 75 -3.54 11.18 5.33
N HIS A 76 -2.46 11.17 4.58
CA HIS A 76 -1.30 12.02 4.78
C HIS A 76 -0.96 12.79 3.49
N ALA A 77 -0.30 13.91 3.66
CA ALA A 77 0.46 14.50 2.58
C ALA A 77 1.53 13.47 2.11
N TRP A 78 1.62 13.24 0.79
CA TRP A 78 2.70 12.38 0.27
C TRP A 78 4.07 12.94 0.62
N GLN A 79 4.24 14.24 0.43
CA GLN A 79 5.43 14.97 0.82
C GLN A 79 5.03 16.39 1.22
N GLU A 80 5.38 16.76 2.44
CA GLU A 80 5.22 18.11 2.95
C GLU A 80 6.61 18.77 2.98
N VAL A 81 6.70 19.92 2.34
CA VAL A 81 7.95 20.68 2.27
C VAL A 81 7.84 21.86 3.22
N VAL A 82 8.78 21.96 4.14
CA VAL A 82 8.93 23.13 5.02
C VAL A 82 9.71 24.19 4.28
N ILE A 83 9.12 25.35 4.12
CA ILE A 83 9.73 26.53 3.50
C ILE A 83 10.26 27.42 4.60
N SER A 84 11.56 27.68 4.58
CA SER A 84 12.30 28.48 5.56
C SER A 84 13.21 29.49 4.83
N PRO A 85 13.50 30.63 5.44
CA PRO A 85 14.44 31.59 4.85
C PRO A 85 15.88 31.06 4.97
N GLU A 86 16.69 31.31 3.94
CA GLU A 86 18.13 31.00 3.95
C GLU A 86 18.95 32.07 4.65
N VAL A 87 18.39 33.29 4.76
CA VAL A 87 18.98 34.42 5.50
C VAL A 87 18.12 34.77 6.71
N GLY A 88 18.75 35.18 7.81
CA GLY A 88 18.07 35.49 9.07
C GLY A 88 18.40 36.87 9.61
N GLY A 89 17.60 37.35 10.57
CA GLY A 89 17.71 38.66 11.18
C GLY A 89 16.97 39.75 10.40
N TYR A 90 16.25 39.39 9.35
CA TYR A 90 15.50 40.32 8.51
C TYR A 90 14.02 40.31 8.86
N ARG A 91 13.37 41.48 8.63
CA ARG A 91 11.93 41.64 8.83
C ARG A 91 11.19 41.14 7.60
N VAL A 92 10.07 40.43 7.80
CA VAL A 92 9.10 40.14 6.75
C VAL A 92 8.47 41.46 6.28
N ALA A 93 8.70 41.82 5.05
CA ALA A 93 8.13 43.03 4.41
C ALA A 93 6.75 42.72 3.88
N GLU A 94 6.62 41.63 3.12
CA GLU A 94 5.36 41.21 2.48
C GLU A 94 5.22 39.68 2.51
N VAL A 95 3.97 39.21 2.54
CA VAL A 95 3.59 37.80 2.39
C VAL A 95 2.54 37.74 1.29
N TYR A 96 2.81 37.03 0.22
CA TYR A 96 1.99 37.01 -0.99
C TYR A 96 0.98 35.85 -1.03
N VAL A 97 1.04 34.93 -0.07
CA VAL A 97 0.22 33.71 -0.06
C VAL A 97 -0.40 33.46 1.30
N ASP A 98 -1.52 32.74 1.29
CA ASP A 98 -2.17 32.28 2.51
C ASP A 98 -2.45 30.76 2.44
N VAL A 99 -2.94 30.18 3.55
CA VAL A 99 -3.29 28.77 3.65
C VAL A 99 -4.41 28.44 2.65
N GLY A 100 -4.19 27.41 1.84
CA GLY A 100 -5.09 26.98 0.77
C GLY A 100 -4.71 27.46 -0.62
N ASP A 101 -3.79 28.42 -0.74
CA ASP A 101 -3.36 28.93 -2.05
C ASP A 101 -2.55 27.90 -2.81
N GLN A 102 -2.82 27.82 -4.12
CA GLN A 102 -2.01 27.06 -5.06
C GLN A 102 -0.84 27.91 -5.53
N VAL A 103 0.34 27.35 -5.51
CA VAL A 103 1.59 28.03 -5.90
C VAL A 103 2.35 27.21 -6.92
N SER A 104 3.08 27.92 -7.78
CA SER A 104 3.95 27.29 -8.77
C SER A 104 5.41 27.41 -8.36
N LYS A 105 6.22 26.44 -8.79
CA LYS A 105 7.66 26.43 -8.56
C LYS A 105 8.31 27.74 -8.97
N GLY A 106 9.11 28.33 -8.07
CA GLY A 106 9.78 29.61 -8.27
C GLY A 106 8.91 30.83 -8.02
N GLN A 107 7.62 30.67 -7.73
CA GLN A 107 6.74 31.77 -7.34
C GLN A 107 7.23 32.37 -6.00
N GLU A 108 7.33 33.68 -5.92
CA GLU A 108 7.66 34.40 -4.67
C GLU A 108 6.50 34.27 -3.69
N LEU A 109 6.82 33.82 -2.48
CA LEU A 109 5.85 33.60 -1.39
C LEU A 109 5.97 34.66 -0.30
N VAL A 110 7.21 35.07 -0.01
CA VAL A 110 7.52 36.00 1.07
C VAL A 110 8.68 36.87 0.63
N HIS A 111 8.54 38.17 0.89
CA HIS A 111 9.59 39.13 0.70
C HIS A 111 10.14 39.64 2.03
N LEU A 112 11.45 39.53 2.23
CA LEU A 112 12.13 40.07 3.39
C LEU A 112 12.62 41.49 3.09
N SER A 113 12.78 42.29 4.13
CA SER A 113 13.29 43.69 3.97
C SER A 113 14.72 43.68 3.40
N THR A 114 14.92 44.28 2.25
CA THR A 114 16.17 44.26 1.47
C THR A 114 17.08 45.46 1.72
N ALA A 115 16.62 46.53 2.36
CA ALA A 115 17.35 47.78 2.49
C ALA A 115 18.81 47.63 3.00
N LEU A 116 19.02 46.78 4.00
CA LEU A 116 20.36 46.49 4.55
C LEU A 116 21.20 45.66 3.58
N LEU A 117 20.61 44.68 2.92
CA LEU A 117 21.26 43.81 1.92
C LEU A 117 21.68 44.61 0.67
N GLU A 118 20.84 45.54 0.23
CA GLU A 118 21.15 46.44 -0.88
C GLU A 118 22.30 47.38 -0.54
N ALA A 119 22.32 47.93 0.69
CA ALA A 119 23.42 48.75 1.14
C ALA A 119 24.75 47.96 1.24
N GLU A 120 24.70 46.72 1.72
CA GLU A 120 25.86 45.82 1.72
C GLU A 120 26.34 45.51 0.32
N LEU A 121 25.43 45.19 -0.60
CA LEU A 121 25.76 44.94 -2.01
C LEU A 121 26.44 46.16 -2.65
N ALA A 122 25.89 47.35 -2.43
CA ALA A 122 26.51 48.61 -2.96
C ALA A 122 27.94 48.84 -2.40
N SER A 123 28.15 48.53 -1.11
CA SER A 123 29.48 48.59 -0.48
C SER A 123 30.48 47.61 -1.11
N ARG A 124 30.07 46.35 -1.36
CA ARG A 124 30.92 45.33 -2.03
C ARG A 124 31.23 45.72 -3.49
N GLN A 125 30.25 46.28 -4.19
CA GLN A 125 30.49 46.79 -5.55
C GLN A 125 31.54 47.92 -5.57
N ALA A 126 31.48 48.85 -4.62
CA ALA A 126 32.47 49.91 -4.50
C ALA A 126 33.88 49.35 -4.19
N THR A 127 33.97 48.37 -3.30
CA THR A 127 35.25 47.71 -2.99
C THR A 127 35.83 47.01 -4.22
N LEU A 128 35.02 46.27 -5.00
CA LEU A 128 35.48 45.62 -6.22
C LEU A 128 36.05 46.66 -7.20
N LYS A 129 35.34 47.77 -7.46
CA LYS A 129 35.81 48.84 -8.33
C LYS A 129 37.15 49.45 -7.87
N GLN A 130 37.34 49.58 -6.53
CA GLN A 130 38.61 50.03 -5.98
C GLN A 130 39.73 49.04 -6.31
N ARG A 131 39.51 47.73 -6.11
CA ARG A 131 40.52 46.68 -6.40
C ARG A 131 40.84 46.58 -7.89
N GLU A 132 39.83 46.74 -8.75
CA GLU A 132 40.04 46.82 -10.21
C GLU A 132 40.93 47.98 -10.60
N ALA A 133 40.75 49.17 -10.00
CA ALA A 133 41.60 50.34 -10.23
C ALA A 133 43.06 50.11 -9.73
N GLU A 134 43.23 49.46 -8.59
CA GLU A 134 44.56 49.07 -8.07
C GLU A 134 45.26 48.09 -9.04
N LEU A 135 44.55 47.09 -9.55
CA LEU A 135 45.06 46.15 -10.55
C LEU A 135 45.46 46.83 -11.84
N LEU A 136 44.61 47.75 -12.32
CA LEU A 136 44.92 48.55 -13.52
C LEU A 136 46.22 49.32 -13.37
N ASN A 137 46.44 49.93 -12.18
CA ASN A 137 47.67 50.64 -11.88
C ASN A 137 48.87 49.71 -11.85
N ALA A 138 48.77 48.55 -11.19
CA ALA A 138 49.83 47.52 -11.12
C ALA A 138 50.20 47.01 -12.52
N ARG A 139 49.22 46.69 -13.36
CA ARG A 139 49.40 46.26 -14.74
C ARG A 139 50.10 47.35 -15.58
N ALA A 140 49.71 48.59 -15.42
CA ALA A 140 50.35 49.72 -16.14
C ALA A 140 51.80 49.89 -15.67
N ALA A 141 52.10 49.71 -14.38
CA ALA A 141 53.48 49.79 -13.85
C ALA A 141 54.34 48.61 -14.38
N LEU A 142 53.84 47.39 -14.36
CA LEU A 142 54.51 46.19 -14.90
C LEU A 142 54.78 46.36 -16.42
N LYS A 143 53.81 46.82 -17.19
CA LYS A 143 53.96 47.08 -18.65
C LYS A 143 55.06 48.07 -18.93
N ARG A 144 55.14 49.19 -18.17
CA ARG A 144 56.23 50.13 -18.30
C ARG A 144 57.58 49.52 -17.93
N ALA A 145 57.64 48.75 -16.85
CA ALA A 145 58.86 48.04 -16.40
C ALA A 145 59.36 47.05 -17.46
N GLN A 146 58.49 46.25 -18.05
CA GLN A 146 58.81 45.31 -19.17
C GLN A 146 59.44 46.05 -20.36
N ALA A 147 58.90 47.22 -20.72
CA ALA A 147 59.45 48.02 -21.79
C ALA A 147 60.88 48.62 -21.47
N LEU A 148 61.14 48.91 -20.20
CA LEU A 148 62.47 49.39 -19.76
C LEU A 148 63.46 48.23 -19.64
N SER A 149 63.04 47.09 -19.11
CA SER A 149 63.86 45.86 -19.01
C SER A 149 64.34 45.38 -20.41
N ALA A 150 63.48 45.45 -21.41
CA ALA A 150 63.82 45.14 -22.81
C ALA A 150 64.96 46.02 -23.36
N ARG A 151 65.23 47.14 -22.70
CA ARG A 151 66.32 48.05 -23.00
C ARG A 151 67.49 47.93 -22.02
N SER A 152 67.51 46.90 -21.15
CA SER A 152 68.50 46.72 -20.10
C SER A 152 68.62 47.90 -19.10
N LEU A 153 67.52 48.64 -18.88
CA LEU A 153 67.44 49.81 -17.97
C LEU A 153 66.77 49.49 -16.64
N LEU A 154 66.42 48.20 -16.37
CA LEU A 154 65.78 47.76 -15.14
C LEU A 154 66.40 46.44 -14.67
N THR A 155 66.49 46.21 -13.34
CA THR A 155 66.97 44.96 -12.77
C THR A 155 65.91 43.87 -12.82
N GLU A 156 66.34 42.62 -12.90
CA GLU A 156 65.41 41.47 -12.86
C GLU A 156 64.62 41.43 -11.54
N ALA A 157 65.26 41.77 -10.41
CA ALA A 157 64.58 41.83 -9.10
C ALA A 157 63.43 42.88 -9.06
N ASP A 158 63.58 44.03 -9.74
CA ASP A 158 62.50 45.01 -9.84
C ASP A 158 61.37 44.54 -10.71
N LEU A 159 61.68 43.82 -11.79
CA LEU A 159 60.64 43.24 -12.66
C LEU A 159 59.85 42.15 -11.90
N ASP A 160 60.54 41.26 -11.17
CA ASP A 160 59.92 40.21 -10.35
C ASP A 160 59.03 40.79 -9.24
N ARG A 161 59.49 41.90 -8.60
CA ARG A 161 58.66 42.60 -7.60
C ARG A 161 57.38 43.15 -8.22
N LEU A 162 57.42 43.82 -9.39
CA LEU A 162 56.27 44.40 -10.05
C LEU A 162 55.31 43.33 -10.61
N ASN A 163 55.86 42.19 -11.04
CA ASN A 163 55.05 41.02 -11.42
C ASN A 163 54.32 40.45 -10.21
N SER A 164 55.03 40.33 -9.05
CA SER A 164 54.39 39.90 -7.81
C SER A 164 53.31 40.84 -7.29
N GLU A 165 53.52 42.19 -7.49
CA GLU A 165 52.52 43.21 -7.16
C GLU A 165 51.27 43.07 -8.05
N GLU A 166 51.44 42.81 -9.35
CA GLU A 166 50.30 42.59 -10.29
C GLU A 166 49.53 41.33 -9.91
N LEU A 167 50.21 40.20 -9.70
CA LEU A 167 49.58 38.97 -9.25
C LEU A 167 48.82 39.13 -7.92
N GLY A 168 49.45 39.85 -6.96
CA GLY A 168 48.80 40.18 -5.69
C GLY A 168 47.55 41.10 -5.87
N ALA A 169 47.59 42.07 -6.80
CA ALA A 169 46.43 42.90 -7.12
C ALA A 169 45.34 42.08 -7.82
N GLN A 170 45.69 41.15 -8.70
CA GLN A 170 44.75 40.24 -9.37
C GLN A 170 44.02 39.40 -8.34
N ALA A 171 44.73 38.75 -7.40
CA ALA A 171 44.16 37.95 -6.34
C ALA A 171 43.18 38.75 -5.45
N ARG A 172 43.49 40.05 -5.18
CA ARG A 172 42.58 40.94 -4.44
C ARG A 172 41.29 41.23 -5.20
N VAL A 173 41.32 41.40 -6.55
CA VAL A 173 40.12 41.54 -7.38
C VAL A 173 39.27 40.28 -7.30
N GLU A 174 39.87 39.11 -7.45
CA GLU A 174 39.16 37.82 -7.36
C GLU A 174 38.48 37.64 -6.01
N SER A 175 39.16 37.98 -4.92
CA SER A 175 38.56 37.95 -3.57
C SER A 175 37.37 38.93 -3.45
N ALA A 176 37.53 40.18 -3.94
CA ALA A 176 36.46 41.18 -3.88
C ALA A 176 35.26 40.79 -4.77
N GLN A 177 35.48 40.07 -5.88
CA GLN A 177 34.44 39.54 -6.72
C GLN A 177 33.65 38.42 -5.97
N ALA A 178 34.34 37.51 -5.30
CA ALA A 178 33.70 36.49 -4.49
C ALA A 178 32.85 37.05 -3.34
N ASP A 179 33.31 38.12 -2.69
CA ASP A 179 32.57 38.86 -1.66
C ASP A 179 31.30 39.52 -2.25
N LEU A 180 31.41 40.10 -3.43
CA LEU A 180 30.26 40.68 -4.14
C LEU A 180 29.23 39.64 -4.51
N ASP A 181 29.67 38.49 -5.02
CA ASP A 181 28.76 37.38 -5.40
C ASP A 181 28.04 36.80 -4.19
N THR A 182 28.74 36.69 -3.05
CA THR A 182 28.13 36.32 -1.78
C THR A 182 27.01 37.30 -1.36
N SER A 183 27.28 38.60 -1.48
CA SER A 183 26.29 39.66 -1.16
C SER A 183 25.09 39.62 -2.09
N ARG A 184 25.29 39.32 -3.38
CA ARG A 184 24.19 39.11 -4.36
C ARG A 184 23.31 37.94 -3.99
N LEU A 185 23.90 36.79 -3.63
CA LEU A 185 23.16 35.62 -3.20
C LEU A 185 22.32 35.90 -1.94
N ARG A 186 22.87 36.61 -0.96
CA ARG A 186 22.10 37.03 0.23
C ARG A 186 20.90 37.88 -0.11
N LEU A 187 21.06 38.85 -1.05
CA LEU A 187 19.94 39.65 -1.52
C LEU A 187 18.90 38.81 -2.26
N GLN A 188 19.33 37.86 -3.07
CA GLN A 188 18.43 36.93 -3.76
C GLN A 188 17.62 36.08 -2.77
N PHE A 189 18.24 35.62 -1.69
CA PHE A 189 17.58 34.84 -0.65
C PHE A 189 16.59 35.62 0.22
N ALA A 190 16.53 36.94 0.06
CA ALA A 190 15.51 37.77 0.67
C ALA A 190 14.12 37.58 0.02
N SER A 191 14.09 37.11 -1.23
CA SER A 191 12.88 36.63 -1.89
C SER A 191 12.74 35.13 -1.69
N VAL A 192 11.83 34.72 -0.81
CA VAL A 192 11.57 33.30 -0.50
C VAL A 192 10.58 32.77 -1.51
N THR A 193 11.00 31.79 -2.30
CA THR A 193 10.22 31.21 -3.39
C THR A 193 9.76 29.80 -3.12
N ALA A 194 8.70 29.36 -3.82
CA ALA A 194 8.22 28.00 -3.77
C ALA A 194 9.24 27.03 -4.41
N PRO A 195 9.67 25.98 -3.71
CA PRO A 195 10.62 25.00 -4.25
C PRO A 195 9.99 24.06 -5.28
N ASP A 196 8.67 23.92 -5.27
CA ASP A 196 7.89 23.07 -6.18
C ASP A 196 6.44 23.57 -6.31
N ASP A 197 5.69 23.00 -7.27
CA ASP A 197 4.25 23.24 -7.38
C ASP A 197 3.52 22.61 -6.19
N GLY A 198 2.44 23.24 -5.73
CA GLY A 198 1.67 22.68 -4.62
C GLY A 198 0.66 23.62 -3.99
N VAL A 199 0.20 23.24 -2.81
CA VAL A 199 -0.79 23.96 -2.00
C VAL A 199 -0.18 24.32 -0.65
N ILE A 200 -0.33 25.57 -0.21
CA ILE A 200 0.11 26.00 1.13
C ILE A 200 -0.80 25.40 2.19
N THR A 201 -0.22 24.61 3.10
CA THR A 201 -0.96 23.92 4.18
C THR A 201 -0.86 24.63 5.53
N SER A 202 0.19 25.41 5.75
CA SER A 202 0.40 26.16 6.98
C SER A 202 1.18 27.46 6.74
N ARG A 203 0.87 28.49 7.50
CA ARG A 203 1.58 29.77 7.54
C ARG A 203 1.87 30.15 8.99
N SER A 204 3.15 30.18 9.35
CA SER A 204 3.64 30.46 10.71
C SER A 204 4.23 31.87 10.86
N ILE A 205 4.13 32.71 9.82
CA ILE A 205 4.73 34.06 9.78
C ILE A 205 3.71 35.15 9.55
N ASN A 206 4.06 36.35 10.00
CA ASN A 206 3.29 37.58 9.77
C ASN A 206 4.19 38.72 9.27
N VAL A 207 3.59 39.62 8.53
CA VAL A 207 4.26 40.89 8.11
C VAL A 207 4.75 41.64 9.36
N GLY A 208 5.98 42.14 9.29
CA GLY A 208 6.63 42.84 10.40
C GLY A 208 7.44 41.97 11.35
N GLN A 209 7.28 40.62 11.31
CA GLN A 209 8.03 39.68 12.12
C GLN A 209 9.49 39.59 11.65
N ILE A 210 10.42 39.41 12.59
CA ILE A 210 11.84 39.12 12.27
C ILE A 210 12.00 37.61 12.21
N VAL A 211 12.58 37.08 11.13
CA VAL A 211 12.80 35.65 10.90
C VAL A 211 14.27 35.29 11.06
N GLN A 212 14.51 34.03 11.43
CA GLN A 212 15.85 33.45 11.52
C GLN A 212 16.05 32.42 10.40
N ALA A 213 17.27 32.28 9.93
CA ALA A 213 17.60 31.25 8.94
C ALA A 213 17.19 29.86 9.44
N GLY A 214 16.53 29.08 8.60
CA GLY A 214 16.04 27.74 8.91
C GLY A 214 14.74 27.68 9.75
N SER A 215 14.18 28.82 10.19
CA SER A 215 12.89 28.82 10.88
C SER A 215 11.74 28.54 9.91
N GLU A 216 10.77 27.71 10.33
CA GLU A 216 9.60 27.39 9.50
C GLU A 216 8.76 28.66 9.26
N MET A 217 8.51 28.97 8.00
CA MET A 217 7.65 30.07 7.57
C MET A 217 6.33 29.57 6.99
N LEU A 218 6.40 28.62 6.09
CA LEU A 218 5.27 28.05 5.38
C LEU A 218 5.46 26.53 5.25
N ARG A 219 4.37 25.80 5.05
CA ARG A 219 4.37 24.39 4.60
C ARG A 219 3.67 24.27 3.27
N LEU A 220 4.26 23.47 2.41
CA LEU A 220 3.77 23.21 1.05
C LEU A 220 3.46 21.72 0.90
N LEU A 221 2.22 21.40 0.54
CA LEU A 221 1.84 20.08 0.05
C LEU A 221 2.25 19.97 -1.42
N ARG A 222 3.31 19.24 -1.68
CA ARG A 222 3.90 19.08 -3.00
C ARG A 222 2.92 18.44 -3.98
N ASN A 223 2.69 19.08 -5.12
CA ASN A 223 1.77 18.66 -6.20
C ASN A 223 0.31 18.38 -5.74
N GLY A 224 -0.10 18.83 -4.57
CA GLY A 224 -1.40 18.48 -4.01
C GLY A 224 -1.58 16.98 -3.73
N ARG A 225 -0.50 16.18 -3.80
CA ARG A 225 -0.57 14.72 -3.73
C ARG A 225 -0.71 14.26 -2.30
N ILE A 226 -1.71 13.40 -2.09
CA ILE A 226 -1.99 12.76 -0.81
C ILE A 226 -1.89 11.24 -0.95
N GLU A 227 -1.63 10.57 0.16
CA GLU A 227 -1.59 9.12 0.25
C GLU A 227 -2.34 8.65 1.49
N TRP A 228 -2.93 7.47 1.41
CA TRP A 228 -3.45 6.79 2.58
C TRP A 228 -2.38 5.85 3.13
N ARG A 229 -2.16 5.90 4.44
CA ARG A 229 -1.26 5.00 5.17
C ARG A 229 -2.09 4.05 5.99
N GLY A 230 -2.25 2.82 5.49
CA GLY A 230 -3.00 1.77 6.16
C GLY A 230 -2.10 0.88 7.00
N GLU A 231 -2.56 0.55 8.19
CA GLU A 231 -1.91 -0.42 9.08
C GLU A 231 -2.52 -1.80 8.86
N VAL A 232 -1.68 -2.75 8.45
CA VAL A 232 -2.07 -4.13 8.14
C VAL A 232 -1.39 -5.07 9.15
N PRO A 233 -2.11 -6.02 9.74
CA PRO A 233 -1.50 -7.03 10.62
C PRO A 233 -0.39 -7.81 9.92
N GLU A 234 0.70 -8.13 10.64
CA GLU A 234 1.87 -8.86 10.15
C GLU A 234 1.49 -10.14 9.39
N ALA A 235 0.52 -10.90 9.91
CA ALA A 235 0.06 -12.16 9.32
C ALA A 235 -0.55 -12.02 7.90
N ARG A 236 -0.95 -10.80 7.50
CA ARG A 236 -1.57 -10.51 6.21
C ARG A 236 -0.66 -9.73 5.26
N LEU A 237 0.53 -9.33 5.71
CA LEU A 237 1.45 -8.55 4.87
C LEU A 237 1.97 -9.32 3.67
N SER A 238 2.14 -10.64 3.80
CA SER A 238 2.58 -11.52 2.71
C SER A 238 1.59 -11.60 1.54
N ASP A 239 0.32 -11.26 1.78
CA ASP A 239 -0.72 -11.24 0.75
C ASP A 239 -0.64 -9.97 -0.11
N LEU A 240 0.11 -8.96 0.34
CA LEU A 240 0.14 -7.64 -0.27
C LEU A 240 1.33 -7.46 -1.19
N ARG A 241 1.09 -6.76 -2.29
CA ARG A 241 2.11 -6.35 -3.26
C ARG A 241 1.76 -4.99 -3.87
N PRO A 242 2.74 -4.24 -4.40
CA PRO A 242 2.46 -3.04 -5.17
C PRO A 242 1.54 -3.32 -6.37
N GLY A 243 0.69 -2.33 -6.69
CA GLY A 243 -0.27 -2.42 -7.79
C GLY A 243 -1.65 -2.95 -7.43
N LEU A 244 -1.88 -3.46 -6.20
CA LEU A 244 -3.19 -3.92 -5.78
C LEU A 244 -4.17 -2.74 -5.66
N PRO A 245 -5.42 -2.90 -6.15
CA PRO A 245 -6.46 -1.90 -5.98
C PRO A 245 -6.95 -1.86 -4.53
N VAL A 246 -7.30 -0.66 -4.08
CA VAL A 246 -7.78 -0.40 -2.72
C VAL A 246 -9.03 0.45 -2.78
N GLN A 247 -10.07 0.02 -2.10
CA GLN A 247 -11.25 0.83 -1.82
C GLN A 247 -11.07 1.47 -0.45
N ILE A 248 -11.08 2.81 -0.40
CA ILE A 248 -10.86 3.59 0.81
C ILE A 248 -12.19 4.27 1.17
N THR A 249 -12.65 4.09 2.40
CA THR A 249 -13.88 4.68 2.91
C THR A 249 -13.55 5.56 4.12
N THR A 250 -13.88 6.83 4.02
CA THR A 250 -13.71 7.81 5.08
C THR A 250 -14.84 7.73 6.13
N ALA A 251 -14.65 8.36 7.27
CA ALA A 251 -15.61 8.30 8.38
C ALA A 251 -17.00 8.88 8.06
N ASP A 252 -17.09 9.77 7.08
CA ASP A 252 -18.33 10.35 6.56
C ASP A 252 -19.02 9.47 5.51
N GLY A 253 -18.45 8.27 5.21
CA GLY A 253 -18.98 7.32 4.25
C GLY A 253 -18.61 7.58 2.79
N ALA A 254 -17.78 8.58 2.50
CA ALA A 254 -17.29 8.82 1.14
C ALA A 254 -16.28 7.73 0.76
N SER A 255 -16.40 7.22 -0.46
CA SER A 255 -15.55 6.13 -0.98
C SER A 255 -14.65 6.63 -2.10
N PHE A 256 -13.39 6.22 -2.06
CA PHE A 256 -12.34 6.58 -3.02
C PHE A 256 -11.58 5.33 -3.43
N THR A 257 -11.05 5.37 -4.63
CA THR A 257 -10.18 4.30 -5.13
C THR A 257 -8.72 4.72 -5.03
N GLY A 258 -7.88 3.76 -4.72
CA GLY A 258 -6.43 3.94 -4.68
C GLY A 258 -5.71 2.72 -5.17
N THR A 259 -4.39 2.83 -5.24
CA THR A 259 -3.51 1.72 -5.63
C THR A 259 -2.37 1.61 -4.63
N VAL A 260 -2.09 0.39 -4.17
CA VAL A 260 -0.93 0.12 -3.31
C VAL A 260 0.33 0.52 -4.07
N ARG A 261 1.04 1.51 -3.55
CA ARG A 261 2.33 1.95 -4.08
C ARG A 261 3.49 1.17 -3.46
N ILE A 262 3.51 1.07 -2.13
CA ILE A 262 4.58 0.42 -1.38
C ILE A 262 3.98 -0.30 -0.18
N VAL A 263 4.48 -1.49 0.10
CA VAL A 263 4.33 -2.17 1.40
C VAL A 263 5.62 -1.90 2.16
N ALA A 264 5.55 -1.31 3.34
CA ALA A 264 6.73 -0.98 4.13
C ALA A 264 7.56 -2.24 4.45
N PRO A 265 8.89 -2.16 4.35
CA PRO A 265 9.75 -3.29 4.67
C PRO A 265 9.90 -3.55 6.17
N THR A 266 9.36 -2.67 7.00
CA THR A 266 9.46 -2.71 8.46
C THR A 266 8.11 -2.91 9.11
N ILE A 267 8.09 -3.60 10.25
CA ILE A 267 6.93 -3.82 11.09
C ILE A 267 7.04 -2.92 12.33
N ILE A 268 5.95 -2.31 12.71
CA ILE A 268 5.83 -1.54 13.94
C ILE A 268 5.70 -2.56 15.08
N SER A 269 6.73 -2.73 15.88
CA SER A 269 6.83 -3.79 16.89
C SER A 269 5.77 -3.68 18.00
N THR A 270 5.30 -2.47 18.32
CA THR A 270 4.29 -2.21 19.36
C THR A 270 2.90 -2.69 18.97
N THR A 271 2.52 -2.51 17.70
CA THR A 271 1.21 -2.90 17.16
C THR A 271 1.25 -4.19 16.37
N ARG A 272 2.43 -4.68 15.99
CA ARG A 272 2.66 -5.80 15.07
C ARG A 272 1.93 -5.59 13.73
N THR A 273 1.99 -4.36 13.24
CA THR A 273 1.42 -3.98 11.96
C THR A 273 2.51 -3.50 11.01
N GLY A 274 2.33 -3.71 9.71
CA GLY A 274 3.12 -3.09 8.66
C GLY A 274 2.34 -1.96 8.01
N LEU A 275 3.03 -0.93 7.57
CA LEU A 275 2.41 0.19 6.85
C LEU A 275 2.29 -0.14 5.36
N VAL A 276 1.14 0.17 4.80
CA VAL A 276 0.88 0.14 3.36
C VAL A 276 0.59 1.55 2.89
N TYR A 277 1.36 2.00 1.91
CA TYR A 277 1.21 3.32 1.30
C TYR A 277 0.39 3.19 0.02
N VAL A 278 -0.72 3.88 -0.03
CA VAL A 278 -1.68 3.83 -1.14
C VAL A 278 -1.81 5.21 -1.75
N ASP A 279 -1.57 5.32 -3.04
CA ASP A 279 -1.84 6.54 -3.80
C ASP A 279 -3.35 6.66 -4.01
N ILE A 280 -3.90 7.81 -3.67
CA ILE A 280 -5.32 8.11 -3.79
C ILE A 280 -5.54 9.10 -4.93
N ASN A 281 -6.50 8.82 -5.79
CA ASN A 281 -7.02 9.81 -6.72
C ASN A 281 -7.98 10.75 -5.97
N ALA A 282 -7.44 11.86 -5.49
CA ALA A 282 -8.20 12.83 -4.71
C ALA A 282 -8.97 13.80 -5.61
N ASP A 283 -10.23 14.05 -5.28
CA ASP A 283 -11.10 15.02 -5.94
C ASP A 283 -11.26 16.34 -5.14
N GLY A 284 -10.31 16.64 -4.24
CA GLY A 284 -10.33 17.84 -3.39
C GLY A 284 -11.20 17.74 -2.13
N ARG A 285 -11.99 16.67 -1.97
CA ARG A 285 -12.79 16.43 -0.76
C ARG A 285 -11.99 15.81 0.38
N ILE A 286 -10.89 15.13 0.03
CA ILE A 286 -10.01 14.45 0.97
C ILE A 286 -8.93 15.42 1.45
N ARG A 287 -8.68 15.40 2.76
CA ARG A 287 -7.65 16.24 3.39
C ARG A 287 -6.67 15.39 4.21
N PRO A 288 -5.40 15.73 4.24
CA PRO A 288 -4.46 15.15 5.19
C PRO A 288 -5.00 15.24 6.63
N GLY A 289 -4.78 14.20 7.42
CA GLY A 289 -5.30 14.07 8.78
C GLY A 289 -6.62 13.31 8.91
N MET A 290 -7.35 13.10 7.82
CA MET A 290 -8.58 12.29 7.85
C MET A 290 -8.26 10.83 8.12
N TYR A 291 -9.09 10.19 8.96
CA TYR A 291 -9.07 8.75 9.17
C TYR A 291 -9.90 8.04 8.09
N ALA A 292 -9.43 6.90 7.62
CA ALA A 292 -10.14 6.10 6.64
C ALA A 292 -9.86 4.60 6.82
N ARG A 293 -10.86 3.79 6.48
CA ARG A 293 -10.73 2.33 6.35
C ARG A 293 -10.46 1.98 4.90
N GLY A 294 -9.49 1.10 4.65
CA GLY A 294 -9.19 0.57 3.34
C GLY A 294 -9.48 -0.92 3.24
N GLU A 295 -9.98 -1.34 2.08
CA GLU A 295 -10.15 -2.73 1.69
C GLU A 295 -9.27 -2.99 0.47
N ILE A 296 -8.16 -3.72 0.69
CA ILE A 296 -7.16 -4.02 -0.33
C ILE A 296 -7.56 -5.32 -1.01
N GLU A 297 -7.80 -5.29 -2.30
CA GLU A 297 -8.13 -6.48 -3.08
C GLU A 297 -6.85 -7.28 -3.37
N VAL A 298 -6.72 -8.46 -2.74
CA VAL A 298 -5.51 -9.29 -2.85
C VAL A 298 -5.60 -10.36 -3.92
N SER A 299 -6.80 -10.88 -4.14
CA SER A 299 -7.06 -11.86 -5.20
C SER A 299 -8.52 -11.85 -5.62
N ARG A 300 -8.75 -12.24 -6.87
CA ARG A 300 -10.06 -12.51 -7.41
C ARG A 300 -10.01 -13.89 -8.06
N SER A 301 -10.89 -14.78 -7.64
CA SER A 301 -10.92 -16.15 -8.15
C SER A 301 -12.35 -16.66 -8.24
N PRO A 302 -12.68 -17.48 -9.26
CA PRO A 302 -13.97 -18.14 -9.33
C PRO A 302 -14.06 -19.16 -8.20
N SER A 303 -15.11 -19.05 -7.38
CA SER A 303 -15.39 -19.94 -6.25
C SER A 303 -16.87 -20.28 -6.23
N PHE A 304 -17.22 -21.44 -5.68
CA PHE A 304 -18.61 -21.76 -5.42
C PHE A 304 -19.10 -21.04 -4.17
N THR A 305 -20.25 -20.41 -4.25
CA THR A 305 -20.88 -19.74 -3.11
C THR A 305 -22.30 -20.29 -2.92
N ALA A 306 -22.67 -20.51 -1.66
CA ALA A 306 -24.01 -20.90 -1.28
C ALA A 306 -24.58 -19.95 -0.22
N PRO A 307 -25.89 -19.71 -0.17
CA PRO A 307 -26.51 -18.99 0.95
C PRO A 307 -26.15 -19.65 2.28
N MET A 308 -25.92 -18.87 3.33
CA MET A 308 -25.53 -19.41 4.65
C MET A 308 -26.55 -20.43 5.18
N GLU A 309 -27.84 -20.25 4.86
CA GLU A 309 -28.91 -21.17 5.25
C GLU A 309 -28.84 -22.55 4.58
N SER A 310 -28.08 -22.70 3.49
CA SER A 310 -27.84 -23.99 2.81
C SER A 310 -26.79 -24.85 3.52
N VAL A 311 -25.98 -24.26 4.41
CA VAL A 311 -24.88 -24.96 5.10
C VAL A 311 -25.26 -25.26 6.54
N ILE A 312 -25.15 -26.52 6.91
CA ILE A 312 -25.47 -27.02 8.25
C ILE A 312 -24.18 -27.41 8.93
N ASN A 313 -23.98 -26.90 10.12
CA ASN A 313 -22.86 -27.29 10.97
C ASN A 313 -23.31 -28.39 11.97
N SER A 314 -22.66 -29.56 11.93
CA SER A 314 -22.90 -30.66 12.85
C SER A 314 -21.59 -31.33 13.18
N ASP A 315 -21.36 -31.59 14.47
CA ASP A 315 -20.19 -32.30 14.98
C ASP A 315 -18.84 -31.70 14.55
N GLY A 316 -18.81 -30.36 14.40
CA GLY A 316 -17.61 -29.62 13.98
C GLY A 316 -17.31 -29.65 12.49
N TYR A 317 -18.22 -30.18 11.68
CA TYR A 317 -18.11 -30.19 10.21
C TYR A 317 -19.27 -29.47 9.56
N SER A 318 -19.01 -28.93 8.34
CA SER A 318 -20.02 -28.28 7.51
C SER A 318 -20.58 -29.31 6.49
N TYR A 319 -21.89 -29.27 6.31
CA TYR A 319 -22.61 -30.15 5.39
C TYR A 319 -23.59 -29.32 4.53
N VAL A 320 -23.81 -29.81 3.31
CA VAL A 320 -24.88 -29.34 2.42
C VAL A 320 -25.73 -30.54 2.01
N PHE A 321 -26.99 -30.25 1.62
CA PHE A 321 -27.83 -31.25 1.02
C PHE A 321 -27.94 -31.00 -0.49
N ILE A 322 -27.57 -32.03 -1.27
CA ILE A 322 -27.65 -32.00 -2.74
C ILE A 322 -28.86 -32.72 -3.17
N LEU A 323 -29.70 -32.10 -3.97
CA LEU A 323 -30.88 -32.69 -4.58
C LEU A 323 -30.45 -33.58 -5.74
N ARG A 324 -30.87 -34.85 -5.73
CA ARG A 324 -30.70 -35.82 -6.82
C ARG A 324 -31.90 -35.83 -7.77
N ASP A 325 -31.74 -36.41 -8.94
CA ASP A 325 -32.80 -36.48 -9.97
C ASP A 325 -33.99 -37.30 -9.51
N ASP A 326 -33.84 -38.21 -8.56
CA ASP A 326 -34.91 -39.04 -7.96
C ASP A 326 -35.63 -38.36 -6.80
N GLN A 327 -35.45 -37.05 -6.63
CA GLN A 327 -36.03 -36.23 -5.54
C GLN A 327 -35.55 -36.64 -4.13
N THR A 328 -34.47 -37.41 -4.02
CA THR A 328 -33.79 -37.62 -2.76
C THR A 328 -32.71 -36.62 -2.50
N VAL A 329 -32.36 -36.38 -1.24
CA VAL A 329 -31.27 -35.52 -0.86
C VAL A 329 -30.09 -36.32 -0.34
N GLU A 330 -28.89 -35.94 -0.80
CA GLU A 330 -27.61 -36.45 -0.34
C GLU A 330 -26.97 -35.48 0.64
N ARG A 331 -26.72 -35.92 1.87
CA ARG A 331 -25.95 -35.17 2.84
C ARG A 331 -24.47 -35.27 2.51
N ARG A 332 -23.86 -34.17 2.06
CA ARG A 332 -22.44 -34.16 1.67
C ARG A 332 -21.64 -33.23 2.57
N ARG A 333 -20.52 -33.72 3.07
CA ARG A 333 -19.56 -32.90 3.80
C ARG A 333 -18.84 -31.95 2.84
N VAL A 334 -18.72 -30.69 3.26
CA VAL A 334 -18.04 -29.63 2.50
C VAL A 334 -17.03 -28.89 3.37
N GLU A 335 -16.06 -28.31 2.72
CA GLU A 335 -15.19 -27.33 3.36
C GLU A 335 -15.66 -25.94 2.97
N THR A 336 -15.75 -25.07 3.96
CA THR A 336 -16.22 -23.70 3.78
C THR A 336 -15.08 -22.71 3.92
N GLY A 337 -15.13 -21.63 3.15
CA GLY A 337 -14.17 -20.55 3.17
C GLY A 337 -14.73 -19.26 3.78
N ILE A 338 -14.52 -18.15 3.12
CA ILE A 338 -14.94 -16.83 3.57
C ILE A 338 -16.46 -16.66 3.46
N VAL A 339 -16.98 -15.82 4.36
CA VAL A 339 -18.38 -15.38 4.32
C VAL A 339 -18.41 -13.94 3.82
N GLN A 340 -19.21 -13.71 2.79
CA GLN A 340 -19.42 -12.37 2.23
C GLN A 340 -20.91 -12.10 2.03
N SER A 341 -21.41 -11.01 2.60
CA SER A 341 -22.83 -10.69 2.64
C SER A 341 -23.63 -11.82 3.32
N ASN A 342 -24.47 -12.53 2.62
CA ASN A 342 -25.23 -13.68 3.15
C ASN A 342 -24.85 -15.02 2.48
N PHE A 343 -23.67 -15.03 1.82
CA PHE A 343 -23.15 -16.21 1.12
C PHE A 343 -21.85 -16.69 1.78
N ILE A 344 -21.69 -18.00 1.78
CA ILE A 344 -20.49 -18.68 2.25
C ILE A 344 -19.79 -19.36 1.07
N GLU A 345 -18.48 -19.19 1.00
CA GLU A 345 -17.64 -19.90 0.02
C GLU A 345 -17.60 -21.39 0.35
N ILE A 346 -17.73 -22.24 -0.68
CA ILE A 346 -17.50 -23.68 -0.58
C ILE A 346 -16.22 -23.99 -1.36
N THR A 347 -15.16 -24.36 -0.62
CA THR A 347 -13.83 -24.60 -1.19
C THR A 347 -13.66 -26.03 -1.70
N SER A 348 -14.40 -26.99 -1.16
CA SER A 348 -14.38 -28.38 -1.61
C SER A 348 -15.69 -29.12 -1.28
N GLY A 349 -15.95 -30.22 -1.98
CA GLY A 349 -17.09 -31.09 -1.75
C GLY A 349 -18.28 -30.92 -2.67
N VAL A 350 -18.25 -29.95 -3.60
CA VAL A 350 -19.34 -29.68 -4.56
C VAL A 350 -18.82 -29.56 -5.99
N GLN A 351 -19.73 -29.70 -6.96
CA GLN A 351 -19.45 -29.58 -8.38
C GLN A 351 -20.35 -28.53 -9.05
N ALA A 352 -19.88 -28.00 -10.18
CA ALA A 352 -20.66 -27.03 -10.94
C ALA A 352 -21.97 -27.65 -11.45
N GLY A 353 -23.07 -26.94 -11.28
CA GLY A 353 -24.39 -27.36 -11.76
C GLY A 353 -25.18 -28.23 -10.80
N GLU A 354 -24.61 -28.67 -9.68
CA GLU A 354 -25.36 -29.34 -8.62
C GLU A 354 -26.43 -28.40 -8.03
N VAL A 355 -27.52 -29.00 -7.59
CA VAL A 355 -28.66 -28.29 -6.98
C VAL A 355 -28.62 -28.51 -5.47
N LEU A 356 -28.41 -27.42 -4.73
CA LEU A 356 -28.37 -27.45 -3.27
C LEU A 356 -29.75 -27.10 -2.69
N VAL A 357 -30.07 -27.72 -1.56
CA VAL A 357 -31.20 -27.28 -0.73
C VAL A 357 -30.81 -25.95 -0.06
N LYS A 358 -31.59 -24.91 -0.31
CA LYS A 358 -31.41 -23.58 0.26
C LYS A 358 -32.14 -23.45 1.60
N GLY A 359 -33.46 -23.65 1.59
CA GLY A 359 -34.30 -23.55 2.78
C GLY A 359 -34.84 -24.91 3.21
N GLY A 360 -34.95 -25.15 4.51
CA GLY A 360 -35.41 -26.44 5.07
C GLY A 360 -34.31 -27.48 5.33
N ALA A 361 -33.08 -27.16 4.98
CA ALA A 361 -31.92 -28.08 5.11
C ALA A 361 -31.70 -28.59 6.53
N GLY A 362 -31.97 -27.82 7.59
CA GLY A 362 -31.78 -28.22 8.99
C GLY A 362 -32.70 -29.35 9.50
N PHE A 363 -33.75 -29.69 8.75
CA PHE A 363 -34.71 -30.71 9.11
C PHE A 363 -34.52 -32.02 8.32
N LEU A 364 -33.58 -32.07 7.39
CA LEU A 364 -33.35 -33.18 6.49
C LEU A 364 -32.34 -34.17 7.06
N LYS A 365 -32.54 -35.43 6.69
CA LYS A 365 -31.59 -36.53 6.86
C LYS A 365 -31.12 -37.02 5.50
N ASP A 366 -29.99 -37.68 5.48
CA ASP A 366 -29.48 -38.33 4.27
C ASP A 366 -30.49 -39.35 3.71
N GLY A 367 -30.79 -39.21 2.40
CA GLY A 367 -31.75 -40.05 1.70
C GLY A 367 -33.22 -39.63 1.82
N ASP A 368 -33.56 -38.54 2.50
CA ASP A 368 -34.95 -38.07 2.59
C ASP A 368 -35.47 -37.67 1.20
N ILE A 369 -36.76 -37.99 0.97
CA ILE A 369 -37.50 -37.58 -0.24
C ILE A 369 -38.10 -36.19 0.01
N VAL A 370 -37.83 -35.22 -0.87
CA VAL A 370 -38.29 -33.84 -0.72
C VAL A 370 -39.14 -33.39 -1.90
N ALA A 371 -40.08 -32.50 -1.62
CA ALA A 371 -40.80 -31.75 -2.64
C ALA A 371 -40.11 -30.39 -2.82
N VAL A 372 -39.79 -30.05 -4.06
CA VAL A 372 -39.17 -28.73 -4.37
C VAL A 372 -40.31 -27.72 -4.50
N ALA A 373 -40.29 -26.68 -3.65
CA ALA A 373 -41.15 -25.52 -3.84
C ALA A 373 -40.76 -24.79 -5.13
N ALA A 374 -41.72 -24.40 -5.92
CA ALA A 374 -41.45 -23.52 -7.06
C ALA A 374 -40.81 -22.22 -6.53
N THR A 375 -39.60 -21.92 -6.97
CA THR A 375 -38.91 -20.68 -6.62
C THR A 375 -39.50 -19.59 -7.50
N ASP A 376 -40.06 -18.53 -6.90
CA ASP A 376 -40.39 -17.27 -7.58
C ASP A 376 -39.13 -16.57 -8.04
#